data_0c22f332b8c42ca9c68d5f1aaa9957f9
#
_entry.id   0c22f332b8c42ca9c68d5f1aaa9957f9
#
_cell.length_a   1.000
_cell.length_b   1.000
_cell.length_c   1.000
_cell.angle_alpha   90.00
_cell.angle_beta   90.00
_cell.angle_gamma   90.00
#
_symmetry.space_group_name_H-M   'P 1'
#
loop_
_entity.id
_entity.type
_entity.pdbx_description
1 polymer ?
#
loop_
_entity_poly.entity_id
_entity_poly.type
_entity_poly.pdbx_seq_one_letter_code
_entity_poly.pdbx_strand_id
1 'polypeptide(L)'
;MDKVYLACYYGQADKLYHRICDSITKFFTRGKYSHCEIAIALPNGYYECYTSSYRDGGVRCKIMDLPSDKWELIILDGLHKDDIETYFDATKRADYDLLGALGCVLGFRQSDRKFFCSEWCYNAIFGSNQGWRFNPTQLLLIVKGIYKYKGG
;
A
#
# COMPACT_ATOMS: atom_id res chain seq x y z
N MET A 1 -1.30 -15.10 16.95
CA MET A 1 -0.51 -13.93 16.52
C MET A 1 -0.97 -13.61 15.11
N ASP A 2 -1.48 -12.39 14.88
CA ASP A 2 -2.03 -12.02 13.59
C ASP A 2 -0.90 -11.90 12.55
N LYS A 3 -1.10 -12.52 11.39
CA LYS A 3 -0.15 -12.42 10.30
C LYS A 3 -0.43 -11.14 9.51
N VAL A 4 0.55 -10.26 9.49
CA VAL A 4 0.50 -8.99 8.75
C VAL A 4 1.30 -9.11 7.47
N TYR A 5 0.76 -8.60 6.36
CA TYR A 5 1.38 -8.65 5.04
C TYR A 5 1.42 -7.28 4.37
N LEU A 6 2.43 -7.03 3.56
CA LEU A 6 2.34 -6.07 2.47
C LEU A 6 1.73 -6.78 1.26
N ALA A 7 0.57 -6.34 0.81
CA ALA A 7 -0.12 -6.83 -0.36
C ALA A 7 0.03 -5.82 -1.51
N CYS A 8 0.60 -6.25 -2.64
CA CYS A 8 0.80 -5.41 -3.82
C CYS A 8 0.00 -5.91 -5.02
N TYR A 9 -0.81 -5.03 -5.59
CA TYR A 9 -1.71 -5.33 -6.70
C TYR A 9 -1.01 -5.20 -8.05
N TYR A 10 -1.08 -6.26 -8.86
CA TYR A 10 -0.54 -6.28 -10.23
C TYR A 10 -1.58 -6.68 -11.29
N GLY A 11 -2.81 -6.94 -10.87
CA GLY A 11 -3.92 -7.25 -11.77
C GLY A 11 -4.36 -6.05 -12.62
N GLN A 12 -5.39 -6.26 -13.43
CA GLN A 12 -6.12 -5.20 -14.12
C GLN A 12 -7.50 -5.04 -13.47
N ALA A 13 -7.92 -3.79 -13.27
CA ALA A 13 -9.24 -3.53 -12.73
C ALA A 13 -10.35 -3.85 -13.75
N ASP A 14 -11.51 -4.31 -13.27
CA ASP A 14 -12.61 -4.75 -14.13
C ASP A 14 -13.31 -3.57 -14.85
N LYS A 15 -13.34 -2.38 -14.24
CA LYS A 15 -13.96 -1.18 -14.82
C LYS A 15 -12.95 -0.39 -15.69
N LEU A 16 -13.37 0.04 -16.89
CA LEU A 16 -12.51 0.75 -17.84
C LEU A 16 -11.80 1.96 -17.22
N TYR A 17 -12.51 2.79 -16.45
CA TYR A 17 -11.92 3.95 -15.76
C TYR A 17 -10.80 3.55 -14.80
N HIS A 18 -11.01 2.50 -14.00
CA HIS A 18 -10.00 2.00 -13.07
C HIS A 18 -8.81 1.37 -13.80
N ARG A 19 -9.05 0.68 -14.93
CA ARG A 19 -7.98 0.16 -15.81
C ARG A 19 -7.09 1.26 -16.36
N ILE A 20 -7.68 2.40 -16.73
CA ILE A 20 -6.92 3.58 -17.21
C ILE A 20 -6.06 4.12 -16.07
N CYS A 21 -6.62 4.33 -14.88
CA CYS A 21 -5.86 4.80 -13.71
C CYS A 21 -4.72 3.84 -13.34
N ASP A 22 -4.97 2.52 -13.32
CA ASP A 22 -3.95 1.51 -13.05
C ASP A 22 -2.83 1.53 -14.12
N SER A 23 -3.20 1.66 -15.40
CA SER A 23 -2.25 1.74 -16.50
C SER A 23 -1.40 3.00 -16.46
N ILE A 24 -2.00 4.15 -16.14
CA ILE A 24 -1.29 5.41 -15.95
C ILE A 24 -0.32 5.29 -14.79
N THR A 25 -0.76 4.77 -13.64
CA THR A 25 0.10 4.59 -12.47
C THR A 25 1.29 3.67 -12.82
N LYS A 26 1.05 2.52 -13.44
CA LYS A 26 2.11 1.60 -13.88
C LYS A 26 3.07 2.25 -14.88
N PHE A 27 2.55 3.02 -15.84
CA PHE A 27 3.37 3.72 -16.82
C PHE A 27 4.29 4.76 -16.16
N PHE A 28 3.74 5.64 -15.32
CA PHE A 28 4.52 6.68 -14.65
C PHE A 28 5.51 6.12 -13.63
N THR A 29 5.15 5.06 -12.92
CA THR A 29 6.04 4.44 -11.92
C THR A 29 7.02 3.45 -12.55
N ARG A 30 6.90 3.15 -13.85
CA ARG A 30 7.67 2.10 -14.54
C ARG A 30 7.68 0.77 -13.80
N GLY A 31 6.60 0.47 -13.07
CA GLY A 31 6.48 -0.67 -12.18
C GLY A 31 5.36 -1.62 -12.56
N LYS A 32 5.49 -2.87 -12.11
CA LYS A 32 4.47 -3.90 -12.29
C LYS A 32 3.22 -3.64 -11.42
N TYR A 33 3.40 -2.98 -10.29
CA TYR A 33 2.36 -2.82 -9.27
C TYR A 33 1.75 -1.43 -9.30
N SER A 34 0.41 -1.36 -9.31
CA SER A 34 -0.35 -0.11 -9.34
C SER A 34 -0.89 0.32 -7.98
N HIS A 35 -0.93 -0.59 -6.99
CA HIS A 35 -1.49 -0.33 -5.68
C HIS A 35 -0.86 -1.24 -4.62
N CYS A 36 -0.90 -0.82 -3.35
CA CYS A 36 -0.52 -1.65 -2.22
C CYS A 36 -1.37 -1.39 -0.98
N GLU A 37 -1.45 -2.40 -0.12
CA GLU A 37 -2.19 -2.40 1.13
C GLU A 37 -1.41 -3.12 2.22
N ILE A 38 -1.64 -2.76 3.48
CA ILE A 38 -1.28 -3.62 4.61
C ILE A 38 -2.48 -4.53 4.89
N ALA A 39 -2.27 -5.83 4.83
CA ALA A 39 -3.30 -6.83 4.93
C ALA A 39 -3.08 -7.70 6.17
N ILE A 40 -4.09 -7.82 7.03
CA ILE A 40 -4.10 -8.65 8.23
C ILE A 40 -4.98 -9.86 7.96
N ALA A 41 -4.40 -11.06 8.05
CA ALA A 41 -5.12 -12.29 7.78
C ALA A 41 -6.22 -12.55 8.82
N LEU A 42 -7.42 -12.87 8.36
CA LEU A 42 -8.58 -13.25 9.19
C LEU A 42 -8.79 -14.78 9.16
N PRO A 43 -9.42 -15.35 10.22
CA PRO A 43 -9.66 -16.79 10.29
C PRO A 43 -10.51 -17.37 9.15
N ASN A 44 -11.33 -16.55 8.50
CA ASN A 44 -12.23 -16.92 7.40
C ASN A 44 -11.56 -16.91 6.02
N GLY A 45 -10.24 -16.69 5.93
CA GLY A 45 -9.50 -16.61 4.67
C GLY A 45 -9.52 -15.26 3.97
N TYR A 46 -10.25 -14.27 4.49
CA TYR A 46 -10.21 -12.88 4.03
C TYR A 46 -9.10 -12.10 4.75
N TYR A 47 -8.92 -10.85 4.33
CA TYR A 47 -7.94 -9.94 4.90
C TYR A 47 -8.61 -8.62 5.29
N GLU A 48 -8.24 -8.10 6.45
CA GLU A 48 -8.52 -6.74 6.85
C GLU A 48 -7.42 -5.83 6.26
N CYS A 49 -7.79 -5.01 5.28
CA CYS A 49 -6.85 -4.29 4.40
C CYS A 49 -6.89 -2.79 4.64
N TYR A 50 -5.73 -2.23 4.94
CA TYR A 50 -5.52 -0.81 5.26
C TYR A 50 -4.64 -0.14 4.20
N THR A 51 -5.06 1.01 3.69
CA THR A 51 -4.30 1.81 2.73
C THR A 51 -4.89 3.22 2.57
N SER A 52 -4.22 4.07 1.79
CA SER A 52 -4.84 5.22 1.15
C SER A 52 -5.19 4.88 -0.30
N SER A 53 -6.46 4.98 -0.67
CA SER A 53 -6.99 4.56 -1.98
C SER A 53 -7.65 5.73 -2.72
N TYR A 54 -7.22 5.97 -3.97
CA TYR A 54 -7.88 6.95 -4.84
C TYR A 54 -9.36 6.61 -5.07
N ARG A 55 -9.69 5.34 -5.22
CA ARG A 55 -11.07 4.87 -5.46
C ARG A 55 -11.99 5.14 -4.28
N ASP A 56 -11.43 5.18 -3.07
CA ASP A 56 -12.17 5.36 -1.81
C ASP A 56 -12.01 6.78 -1.24
N GLY A 57 -11.26 7.65 -1.93
CA GLY A 57 -11.09 9.06 -1.58
C GLY A 57 -10.01 9.34 -0.53
N GLY A 58 -9.31 8.31 -0.02
CA GLY A 58 -8.27 8.50 1.00
C GLY A 58 -7.99 7.26 1.83
N VAL A 59 -7.56 7.48 3.07
CA VAL A 59 -7.21 6.43 4.03
C VAL A 59 -8.45 5.65 4.44
N ARG A 60 -8.39 4.30 4.29
CA ARG A 60 -9.52 3.43 4.58
C ARG A 60 -9.08 2.04 5.09
N CYS A 61 -10.02 1.34 5.73
CA CYS A 61 -9.95 -0.08 6.04
C CYS A 61 -11.10 -0.83 5.37
N LYS A 62 -10.84 -1.99 4.76
CA LYS A 62 -11.85 -2.87 4.15
C LYS A 62 -11.49 -4.34 4.34
N ILE A 63 -12.51 -5.18 4.48
CA ILE A 63 -12.34 -6.64 4.40
C ILE A 63 -12.38 -7.05 2.93
N MET A 64 -11.34 -7.75 2.46
CA MET A 64 -11.15 -8.08 1.06
C MET A 64 -10.63 -9.52 0.90
N ASP A 65 -10.96 -10.12 -0.25
CA ASP A 65 -10.25 -11.28 -0.78
C ASP A 65 -9.05 -10.78 -1.60
N LEU A 66 -7.90 -11.45 -1.45
CA LEU A 66 -6.65 -11.10 -2.15
C LEU A 66 -6.15 -12.29 -2.98
N PRO A 67 -6.81 -12.59 -4.12
CA PRO A 67 -6.45 -13.74 -4.95
C PRO A 67 -5.02 -13.61 -5.51
N SER A 68 -4.27 -14.72 -5.50
CA SER A 68 -2.85 -14.76 -5.85
C SER A 68 -2.55 -14.50 -7.33
N ASP A 69 -3.55 -14.54 -8.20
CA ASP A 69 -3.43 -14.14 -9.61
C ASP A 69 -3.43 -12.62 -9.83
N LYS A 70 -3.79 -11.84 -8.79
CA LYS A 70 -3.85 -10.37 -8.82
C LYS A 70 -3.01 -9.69 -7.75
N TRP A 71 -2.68 -10.40 -6.66
CA TRP A 71 -1.99 -9.85 -5.52
C TRP A 71 -0.75 -10.65 -5.15
N GLU A 72 0.33 -9.96 -4.86
CA GLU A 72 1.52 -10.52 -4.24
C GLU A 72 1.59 -10.10 -2.78
N LEU A 73 1.69 -11.08 -1.87
CA LEU A 73 1.72 -10.89 -0.43
C LEU A 73 3.11 -11.20 0.12
N ILE A 74 3.65 -10.28 0.94
CA ILE A 74 4.90 -10.47 1.66
C ILE A 74 4.63 -10.31 3.14
N ILE A 75 5.01 -11.33 3.92
CA ILE A 75 4.84 -11.30 5.38
C ILE A 75 5.74 -10.21 6.00
N LEU A 76 5.20 -9.48 6.96
CA LEU A 76 5.86 -8.41 7.71
C LEU A 76 6.13 -8.91 9.14
N ASP A 77 7.15 -9.76 9.30
CA ASP A 77 7.50 -10.33 10.59
C ASP A 77 7.89 -9.24 11.61
N GLY A 78 7.26 -9.27 12.78
CA GLY A 78 7.50 -8.32 13.87
C GLY A 78 6.66 -7.05 13.78
N LEU A 79 5.77 -6.91 12.79
CA LEU A 79 4.77 -5.87 12.78
C LEU A 79 3.46 -6.42 13.36
N HIS A 80 2.85 -5.67 14.26
CA HIS A 80 1.63 -6.08 14.95
C HIS A 80 0.40 -5.32 14.44
N LYS A 81 -0.76 -5.95 14.55
CA LYS A 81 -2.05 -5.35 14.19
C LYS A 81 -2.27 -4.01 14.90
N ASP A 82 -1.97 -3.95 16.19
CA ASP A 82 -2.18 -2.75 17.02
C ASP A 82 -1.38 -1.54 16.52
N ASP A 83 -0.17 -1.76 15.97
CA ASP A 83 0.64 -0.69 15.39
C ASP A 83 -0.04 -0.10 14.15
N ILE A 84 -0.60 -0.97 13.31
CA ILE A 84 -1.32 -0.57 12.10
C ILE A 84 -2.61 0.17 12.44
N GLU A 85 -3.39 -0.34 13.39
CA GLU A 85 -4.63 0.28 13.84
C GLU A 85 -4.38 1.65 14.47
N THR A 86 -3.32 1.78 15.28
CA THR A 86 -2.91 3.06 15.86
C THR A 86 -2.58 4.09 14.78
N TYR A 87 -1.80 3.71 13.78
CA TYR A 87 -1.46 4.59 12.66
C TYR A 87 -2.69 4.91 11.79
N PHE A 88 -3.55 3.92 11.55
CA PHE A 88 -4.81 4.11 10.84
C PHE A 88 -5.72 5.11 11.57
N ASP A 89 -5.90 4.97 12.87
CA ASP A 89 -6.75 5.87 13.66
C ASP A 89 -6.24 7.32 13.64
N ALA A 90 -4.93 7.51 13.61
CA ALA A 90 -4.32 8.82 13.48
C ALA A 90 -4.50 9.44 12.07
N THR A 91 -4.72 8.62 11.03
CA THR A 91 -4.71 9.07 9.62
C THR A 91 -6.02 8.83 8.86
N LYS A 92 -7.01 8.16 9.44
CA LYS A 92 -8.28 7.72 8.77
C LYS A 92 -9.15 8.84 8.17
N ARG A 93 -8.85 10.10 8.49
CA ARG A 93 -9.54 11.27 7.92
C ARG A 93 -8.74 11.96 6.81
N ALA A 94 -7.58 11.41 6.46
CA ALA A 94 -6.74 11.99 5.41
C ALA A 94 -7.24 11.59 4.02
N ASP A 95 -7.28 12.58 3.12
CA ASP A 95 -7.63 12.40 1.71
C ASP A 95 -6.51 11.70 0.92
N TYR A 96 -6.85 11.22 -0.27
CA TYR A 96 -5.86 10.70 -1.21
C TYR A 96 -5.03 11.81 -1.85
N ASP A 97 -3.71 11.63 -1.92
CA ASP A 97 -2.80 12.57 -2.59
C ASP A 97 -2.47 12.13 -4.02
N LEU A 98 -3.33 12.54 -4.96
CA LEU A 98 -3.11 12.25 -6.38
C LEU A 98 -1.86 12.97 -6.94
N LEU A 99 -1.64 14.22 -6.53
CA LEU A 99 -0.48 14.99 -6.98
C LEU A 99 0.80 14.48 -6.34
N GLY A 100 0.76 14.05 -5.08
CA GLY A 100 1.89 13.40 -4.41
C GLY A 100 2.27 12.06 -5.06
N ALA A 101 1.29 11.28 -5.53
CA ALA A 101 1.55 10.05 -6.28
C ALA A 101 2.31 10.32 -7.60
N LEU A 102 1.99 11.40 -8.31
CA LEU A 102 2.77 11.88 -9.46
C LEU A 102 4.11 12.46 -9.02
N GLY A 103 4.14 13.20 -7.91
CA GLY A 103 5.34 13.81 -7.34
C GLY A 103 6.39 12.79 -6.92
N CYS A 104 5.99 11.59 -6.48
CA CYS A 104 6.87 10.47 -6.20
C CYS A 104 7.76 10.10 -7.42
N VAL A 105 7.20 10.19 -8.62
CA VAL A 105 7.94 9.95 -9.88
C VAL A 105 8.83 11.13 -10.26
N LEU A 106 8.37 12.34 -9.97
CA LEU A 106 9.05 13.58 -10.33
C LEU A 106 10.01 14.09 -9.24
N GLY A 107 10.03 13.44 -8.06
CA GLY A 107 10.95 13.72 -6.98
C GLY A 107 10.57 14.92 -6.10
N PHE A 108 9.29 15.30 -6.01
CA PHE A 108 8.83 16.35 -5.11
C PHE A 108 7.68 15.89 -4.21
N ARG A 109 7.61 16.44 -3.01
CA ARG A 109 6.55 16.19 -2.03
C ARG A 109 5.44 17.24 -2.18
N GLN A 110 4.17 16.78 -2.17
CA GLN A 110 3.04 17.66 -2.37
C GLN A 110 2.30 18.04 -1.08
N SER A 111 2.08 17.10 -0.17
CA SER A 111 1.26 17.35 1.03
C SER A 111 1.68 16.49 2.22
N ASP A 112 1.56 17.05 3.44
CA ASP A 112 1.75 16.34 4.71
C ASP A 112 0.45 15.77 5.29
N ARG A 113 -0.71 16.10 4.68
CA ARG A 113 -2.05 15.74 5.18
C ARG A 113 -2.81 14.81 4.28
N LYS A 114 -2.21 14.43 3.16
CA LYS A 114 -2.78 13.52 2.17
C LYS A 114 -1.77 12.42 1.90
N PHE A 115 -2.25 11.23 1.58
CA PHE A 115 -1.39 10.08 1.33
C PHE A 115 -1.80 9.39 0.03
N PHE A 116 -0.83 8.89 -0.72
CA PHE A 116 -1.06 7.85 -1.72
C PHE A 116 -0.72 6.46 -1.13
N CYS A 117 -1.10 5.38 -1.81
CA CYS A 117 -1.09 4.04 -1.22
C CYS A 117 0.27 3.60 -0.68
N SER A 118 1.35 3.71 -1.47
CA SER A 118 2.68 3.28 -1.02
C SER A 118 3.30 4.20 0.02
N GLU A 119 2.98 5.49 0.02
CA GLU A 119 3.38 6.40 1.08
C GLU A 119 2.77 5.99 2.42
N TRP A 120 1.47 5.77 2.44
CA TRP A 120 0.77 5.36 3.66
C TRP A 120 1.30 4.02 4.19
N CYS A 121 1.44 3.01 3.32
CA CYS A 121 1.96 1.71 3.70
C CYS A 121 3.41 1.78 4.21
N TYR A 122 4.28 2.54 3.54
CA TYR A 122 5.66 2.74 3.98
C TYR A 122 5.72 3.35 5.38
N ASN A 123 4.97 4.44 5.58
CA ASN A 123 4.97 5.15 6.85
C ASN A 123 4.45 4.26 8.00
N ALA A 124 3.41 3.46 7.74
CA ALA A 124 2.87 2.51 8.71
C ALA A 124 3.86 1.38 9.05
N ILE A 125 4.60 0.84 8.05
CA ILE A 125 5.56 -0.25 8.25
C ILE A 125 6.79 0.22 9.01
N PHE A 126 7.31 1.41 8.68
CA PHE A 126 8.63 1.86 9.17
C PHE A 126 8.55 2.95 10.26
N GLY A 127 7.35 3.38 10.66
CA GLY A 127 7.18 4.47 11.63
C GLY A 127 7.82 5.78 11.14
N SER A 128 7.76 6.06 9.83
CA SER A 128 8.50 7.13 9.16
C SER A 128 7.54 8.03 8.38
N ASN A 129 7.98 9.23 8.01
CA ASN A 129 7.28 10.15 7.10
C ASN A 129 7.96 10.26 5.73
N GLN A 130 8.81 9.31 5.36
CA GLN A 130 9.61 9.33 4.12
C GLN A 130 8.97 8.52 2.98
N GLY A 131 7.80 7.93 3.18
CA GLY A 131 7.11 7.08 2.21
C GLY A 131 6.77 7.76 0.88
N TRP A 132 6.64 9.08 0.87
CA TRP A 132 6.39 9.89 -0.33
C TRP A 132 7.43 9.68 -1.46
N ARG A 133 8.59 9.10 -1.14
CA ARG A 133 9.69 8.83 -2.09
C ARG A 133 9.48 7.56 -2.91
N PHE A 134 8.59 6.66 -2.49
CA PHE A 134 8.55 5.29 -2.99
C PHE A 134 7.19 4.95 -3.60
N ASN A 135 7.24 4.47 -4.85
CA ASN A 135 6.07 3.87 -5.49
C ASN A 135 5.83 2.42 -5.01
N PRO A 136 4.68 1.78 -5.34
CA PRO A 136 4.37 0.43 -4.89
C PRO A 136 5.44 -0.62 -5.23
N THR A 137 6.05 -0.53 -6.41
CA THR A 137 7.11 -1.46 -6.82
C THR A 137 8.38 -1.28 -5.98
N GLN A 138 8.77 -0.04 -5.73
CA GLN A 138 9.94 0.26 -4.90
C GLN A 138 9.71 -0.16 -3.44
N LEU A 139 8.53 0.10 -2.88
CA LEU A 139 8.18 -0.37 -1.54
C LEU A 139 8.27 -1.90 -1.43
N LEU A 140 7.72 -2.62 -2.41
CA LEU A 140 7.81 -4.08 -2.45
C LEU A 140 9.27 -4.57 -2.43
N LEU A 141 10.15 -3.97 -3.23
CA LEU A 141 11.56 -4.34 -3.29
C LEU A 141 12.29 -4.05 -1.98
N ILE A 142 12.00 -2.92 -1.32
CA ILE A 142 12.55 -2.57 0.00
C ILE A 142 12.13 -3.61 1.03
N VAL A 143 10.83 -3.92 1.09
CA VAL A 143 10.29 -4.91 2.04
C VAL A 143 10.87 -6.29 1.79
N LYS A 144 10.94 -6.75 0.53
CA LYS A 144 11.60 -8.02 0.17
C LYS A 144 13.06 -8.06 0.62
N GLY A 145 13.80 -6.97 0.46
CA GLY A 145 15.20 -6.89 0.90
C GLY A 145 15.34 -7.06 2.40
N ILE A 146 14.51 -6.37 3.18
CA ILE A 146 14.57 -6.37 4.64
C ILE A 146 14.13 -7.72 5.23
N TYR A 147 12.99 -8.24 4.78
CA TYR A 147 12.37 -9.44 5.37
C TYR A 147 12.97 -10.75 4.85
N LYS A 148 13.55 -10.78 3.64
CA LYS A 148 14.33 -11.94 3.15
C LYS A 148 15.59 -12.20 3.97
N TYR A 149 16.23 -11.17 4.50
CA TYR A 149 17.45 -11.31 5.32
C TYR A 149 17.17 -11.73 6.77
N LYS A 150 15.91 -11.65 7.23
CA LYS A 150 15.54 -12.08 8.60
C LYS A 150 15.12 -13.55 8.69
N GLY A 151 14.95 -14.25 7.57
CA GLY A 151 14.47 -15.64 7.47
C GLY A 151 15.52 -16.64 6.97
N GLY A 152 16.81 -16.28 6.98
CA GLY A 152 17.93 -17.15 6.62
C GLY A 152 18.65 -17.71 7.85
#